data_d8d3303c8a14bf9deb53e6e0243b8c21
#
_entry.id   d8d3303c8a14bf9deb53e6e0243b8c21
#
_cell.length_a   1.000
_cell.length_b   1.000
_cell.length_c   1.000
_cell.angle_alpha   90.00
_cell.angle_beta   90.00
_cell.angle_gamma   90.00
#
_symmetry.space_group_name_H-M   'P 1'
#
loop_
_entity.id
_entity.type
_entity.pdbx_description
1 polymer ?
#
loop_
_entity_poly.entity_id
_entity_poly.type
_entity_poly.pdbx_seq_one_letter_code
_entity_poly.pdbx_strand_id
1 'polypeptide(L)'
;MPRSQVAWVLEQPDRVLSTKEAHRDTMHNYYQFFRLDDQFPIRIIHKHLARNLAGLIPAVQEEIHAAIDVTFGKDVENWKSINVWEAWLKIIPRVTNRILVGLPLCRNQAFLDGQVGFANDVVRNGLLLDLIPHIFEPLIAPFIVLTNWWHWRKSYFHAKPVIEQRLRDLERLESGNNPAYDGWKAPEDMLTWLIRQAKAEGLAHELEPEVLSKRLLPVEFAAIHTTVMTGFNLTLDLLSSDPSLGYIDTIREETSRVFVEENGTWSKQGLSRLHRTDSAIKESMRFSHFARGLTHRKVIAPEGVTNPFEGWHVPYGAFLMLDLVGSHRDPEVYQDPDKYDPWRFSRQIETYEEKPAEEKGDDEEAMRIKKLGMVTTSPEFLGFSHGRHAW
;
A
#
# COMPACT_ATOMS: atom_id res chain seq x y z
N MET A 1 -9.48 -21.56 3.40
CA MET A 1 -9.59 -21.95 4.83
C MET A 1 -10.74 -21.19 5.47
N PRO A 2 -11.49 -21.82 6.40
CA PRO A 2 -12.56 -21.16 7.14
C PRO A 2 -12.05 -20.01 8.01
N ARG A 3 -12.88 -18.98 8.19
CA ARG A 3 -12.56 -17.80 9.02
C ARG A 3 -12.15 -18.17 10.44
N SER A 4 -12.81 -19.15 11.05
CA SER A 4 -12.50 -19.63 12.41
C SER A 4 -11.05 -20.11 12.60
N GLN A 5 -10.35 -20.42 11.51
CA GLN A 5 -8.96 -20.92 11.55
C GLN A 5 -7.93 -19.87 11.13
N VAL A 6 -8.37 -18.65 10.81
CA VAL A 6 -7.47 -17.55 10.41
C VAL A 6 -6.43 -17.26 11.52
N ALA A 7 -6.89 -17.15 12.77
CA ALA A 7 -6.00 -16.91 13.90
C ALA A 7 -4.93 -18.01 14.03
N TRP A 8 -5.33 -19.27 13.94
CA TRP A 8 -4.39 -20.39 14.02
C TRP A 8 -3.28 -20.33 12.95
N VAL A 9 -3.63 -20.01 11.69
CA VAL A 9 -2.62 -19.87 10.63
C VAL A 9 -1.67 -18.70 10.89
N LEU A 10 -2.20 -17.58 11.35
CA LEU A 10 -1.42 -16.36 11.59
C LEU A 10 -0.49 -16.48 12.80
N GLU A 11 -0.84 -17.32 13.77
CA GLU A 11 -0.05 -17.59 14.97
C GLU A 11 1.09 -18.60 14.73
N GLN A 12 1.05 -19.37 13.63
CA GLN A 12 2.11 -20.33 13.34
C GLN A 12 3.47 -19.60 13.21
N PRO A 13 4.53 -20.13 13.82
CA PRO A 13 5.85 -19.52 13.71
C PRO A 13 6.39 -19.62 12.28
N ASP A 14 7.22 -18.65 11.89
CA ASP A 14 7.78 -18.56 10.53
C ASP A 14 8.62 -19.81 10.14
N ARG A 15 9.10 -20.57 11.13
CA ARG A 15 9.78 -21.86 10.90
C ARG A 15 8.81 -22.99 10.50
N VAL A 16 7.50 -22.79 10.64
CA VAL A 16 6.45 -23.75 10.27
C VAL A 16 5.73 -23.27 9.03
N LEU A 17 5.19 -22.03 9.07
CA LEU A 17 4.49 -21.38 7.98
C LEU A 17 5.19 -20.06 7.60
N SER A 18 5.93 -20.07 6.51
CA SER A 18 6.75 -18.94 6.08
C SER A 18 6.07 -18.08 5.03
N THR A 19 5.91 -16.78 5.33
CA THR A 19 5.52 -15.75 4.36
C THR A 19 6.65 -15.47 3.36
N LYS A 20 7.89 -15.42 3.87
CA LYS A 20 9.08 -15.15 3.06
C LYS A 20 9.24 -16.17 1.94
N GLU A 21 9.17 -17.46 2.29
CA GLU A 21 9.29 -18.54 1.31
C GLU A 21 8.08 -18.56 0.34
N ALA A 22 6.88 -18.23 0.84
CA ALA A 22 5.71 -18.09 0.00
C ALA A 22 5.89 -16.98 -1.05
N HIS A 23 6.31 -15.78 -0.63
CA HIS A 23 6.56 -14.67 -1.56
C HIS A 23 7.72 -14.95 -2.51
N ARG A 24 8.77 -15.67 -2.06
CA ARG A 24 9.87 -16.06 -2.91
C ARG A 24 9.39 -16.90 -4.08
N ASP A 25 8.53 -17.88 -3.82
CA ASP A 25 8.04 -18.78 -4.85
C ASP A 25 6.95 -18.11 -5.73
N THR A 26 5.94 -17.45 -5.13
CA THR A 26 4.84 -16.85 -5.89
C THR A 26 5.23 -15.62 -6.72
N MET A 27 6.24 -14.88 -6.29
CA MET A 27 6.73 -13.71 -7.01
C MET A 27 8.00 -13.97 -7.79
N HIS A 28 8.58 -15.19 -7.71
CA HIS A 28 9.87 -15.53 -8.29
C HIS A 28 10.93 -14.45 -8.04
N ASN A 29 10.90 -13.80 -6.86
CA ASN A 29 11.73 -12.66 -6.55
C ASN A 29 13.24 -12.95 -6.57
N TYR A 30 13.60 -14.22 -6.56
CA TYR A 30 14.98 -14.69 -6.73
C TYR A 30 15.55 -14.28 -8.11
N TYR A 31 14.72 -14.34 -9.16
CA TYR A 31 15.12 -13.95 -10.52
C TYR A 31 14.86 -12.47 -10.79
N GLN A 32 13.86 -11.87 -10.13
CA GLN A 32 13.50 -10.48 -10.32
C GLN A 32 14.45 -9.53 -9.58
N PHE A 33 14.69 -8.33 -10.09
CA PHE A 33 15.72 -7.39 -9.62
C PHE A 33 15.42 -6.74 -8.26
N PHE A 34 14.45 -7.19 -7.53
CA PHE A 34 14.15 -6.68 -6.20
C PHE A 34 13.99 -7.84 -5.20
N ARG A 35 14.31 -7.54 -3.93
CA ARG A 35 14.27 -8.53 -2.86
C ARG A 35 13.18 -8.15 -1.86
N LEU A 36 12.05 -8.87 -1.91
CA LEU A 36 10.98 -8.73 -0.91
C LEU A 36 11.38 -9.29 0.46
N ASP A 37 12.40 -10.14 0.51
CA ASP A 37 12.94 -10.68 1.74
C ASP A 37 13.93 -9.72 2.44
N ASP A 38 14.29 -8.61 1.80
CA ASP A 38 15.16 -7.60 2.36
C ASP A 38 14.39 -6.67 3.30
N GLN A 39 14.70 -6.78 4.57
CA GLN A 39 14.03 -6.05 5.63
C GLN A 39 14.46 -4.58 5.74
N PHE A 40 15.57 -4.16 5.08
CA PHE A 40 16.10 -2.82 5.24
C PHE A 40 15.10 -1.72 4.84
N PRO A 41 14.53 -1.69 3.61
CA PRO A 41 13.56 -0.68 3.23
C PRO A 41 12.24 -0.77 4.03
N ILE A 42 11.79 -1.98 4.36
CA ILE A 42 10.56 -2.22 5.12
C ILE A 42 10.70 -1.65 6.55
N ARG A 43 11.81 -1.92 7.21
CA ARG A 43 12.12 -1.40 8.55
C ARG A 43 12.15 0.13 8.58
N ILE A 44 12.65 0.75 7.53
CA ILE A 44 12.73 2.21 7.42
C ILE A 44 11.33 2.83 7.26
N ILE A 45 10.50 2.27 6.40
CA ILE A 45 9.11 2.72 6.25
C ILE A 45 8.37 2.59 7.57
N HIS A 46 8.43 1.45 8.24
CA HIS A 46 7.77 1.25 9.53
C HIS A 46 8.26 2.23 10.60
N LYS A 47 9.57 2.53 10.61
CA LYS A 47 10.16 3.44 11.60
C LYS A 47 9.77 4.90 11.37
N HIS A 48 9.72 5.34 10.12
CA HIS A 48 9.68 6.76 9.80
C HIS A 48 8.32 7.24 9.28
N LEU A 49 7.59 6.45 8.47
CA LEU A 49 6.38 6.93 7.80
C LEU A 49 5.32 7.40 8.81
N ALA A 50 4.97 6.57 9.78
CA ALA A 50 3.93 6.91 10.77
C ALA A 50 4.29 8.14 11.61
N ARG A 51 5.58 8.33 11.90
CA ARG A 51 6.08 9.47 12.70
C ARG A 51 6.06 10.79 11.94
N ASN A 52 6.33 10.73 10.64
CA ASN A 52 6.45 11.91 9.79
C ASN A 52 5.14 12.21 9.01
N LEU A 53 4.14 11.34 9.11
CA LEU A 53 2.92 11.43 8.31
C LEU A 53 2.24 12.81 8.40
N ALA A 54 2.11 13.37 9.60
CA ALA A 54 1.49 14.68 9.78
C ALA A 54 2.22 15.79 9.01
N GLY A 55 3.55 15.75 8.98
CA GLY A 55 4.37 16.70 8.21
C GLY A 55 4.34 16.49 6.70
N LEU A 56 3.99 15.28 6.24
CA LEU A 56 3.89 14.94 4.82
C LEU A 56 2.54 15.33 4.20
N ILE A 57 1.47 15.41 4.99
CA ILE A 57 0.11 15.68 4.49
C ILE A 57 0.03 16.93 3.61
N PRO A 58 0.60 18.10 3.95
CA PRO A 58 0.52 19.28 3.08
C PRO A 58 1.19 19.05 1.71
N ALA A 59 2.34 18.38 1.69
CA ALA A 59 3.04 18.07 0.45
C ALA A 59 2.29 17.05 -0.42
N VAL A 60 1.62 16.08 0.21
CA VAL A 60 0.75 15.12 -0.46
C VAL A 60 -0.50 15.80 -1.01
N GLN A 61 -1.13 16.69 -0.23
CA GLN A 61 -2.27 17.51 -0.70
C GLN A 61 -1.91 18.33 -1.94
N GLU A 62 -0.77 19.03 -1.91
CA GLU A 62 -0.27 19.79 -3.07
C GLU A 62 -0.15 18.89 -4.31
N GLU A 63 0.45 17.72 -4.13
CA GLU A 63 0.70 16.81 -5.24
C GLU A 63 -0.58 16.14 -5.77
N ILE A 64 -1.55 15.84 -4.91
CA ILE A 64 -2.88 15.35 -5.31
C ILE A 64 -3.57 16.38 -6.19
N HIS A 65 -3.64 17.65 -5.78
CA HIS A 65 -4.24 18.72 -6.57
C HIS A 65 -3.56 18.85 -7.93
N ALA A 66 -2.21 18.91 -7.94
CA ALA A 66 -1.46 19.02 -9.18
C ALA A 66 -1.62 17.79 -10.10
N ALA A 67 -1.75 16.58 -9.54
CA ALA A 67 -1.96 15.37 -10.32
C ALA A 67 -3.38 15.30 -10.92
N ILE A 68 -4.39 15.71 -10.15
CA ILE A 68 -5.79 15.80 -10.59
C ILE A 68 -5.92 16.81 -11.71
N ASP A 69 -5.39 18.01 -11.55
CA ASP A 69 -5.43 19.08 -12.56
C ASP A 69 -4.83 18.64 -13.90
N VAL A 70 -3.70 17.93 -13.86
CA VAL A 70 -3.04 17.40 -15.07
C VAL A 70 -3.83 16.27 -15.71
N THR A 71 -4.46 15.40 -14.90
CA THR A 71 -5.14 14.19 -15.39
C THR A 71 -6.53 14.50 -15.94
N PHE A 72 -7.33 15.26 -15.20
CA PHE A 72 -8.71 15.56 -15.55
C PHE A 72 -8.84 16.88 -16.34
N GLY A 73 -7.92 17.81 -16.17
CA GLY A 73 -8.01 19.17 -16.70
C GLY A 73 -8.80 20.09 -15.76
N LYS A 74 -8.97 21.36 -16.18
CA LYS A 74 -9.68 22.40 -15.42
C LYS A 74 -10.93 22.92 -16.14
N ASP A 75 -11.28 22.29 -17.27
CA ASP A 75 -12.48 22.67 -18.03
C ASP A 75 -13.73 22.14 -17.29
N VAL A 76 -14.57 23.02 -16.82
CA VAL A 76 -15.81 22.70 -16.10
C VAL A 76 -17.06 22.80 -17.00
N GLU A 77 -16.90 23.21 -18.24
CA GLU A 77 -18.02 23.46 -19.18
C GLU A 77 -18.23 22.26 -20.13
N ASN A 78 -17.15 21.58 -20.50
CA ASN A 78 -17.21 20.52 -21.50
C ASN A 78 -17.00 19.12 -20.89
N TRP A 79 -17.83 18.16 -21.31
CA TRP A 79 -17.67 16.78 -20.95
C TRP A 79 -16.43 16.16 -21.64
N LYS A 80 -15.64 15.41 -20.87
CA LYS A 80 -14.47 14.68 -21.34
C LYS A 80 -14.61 13.22 -20.96
N SER A 81 -14.44 12.31 -21.93
CA SER A 81 -14.33 10.87 -21.64
C SER A 81 -12.98 10.56 -21.04
N ILE A 82 -12.96 9.83 -19.94
CA ILE A 82 -11.75 9.47 -19.20
C ILE A 82 -11.74 7.97 -18.93
N ASN A 83 -10.60 7.34 -19.22
CA ASN A 83 -10.32 5.99 -18.75
C ASN A 83 -9.95 6.07 -17.26
N VAL A 84 -10.80 5.55 -16.39
CA VAL A 84 -10.65 5.63 -14.93
C VAL A 84 -9.38 4.91 -14.46
N TRP A 85 -9.08 3.74 -15.03
CA TRP A 85 -7.87 2.99 -14.69
C TRP A 85 -6.59 3.78 -15.02
N GLU A 86 -6.51 4.34 -16.23
CA GLU A 86 -5.38 5.17 -16.64
C GLU A 86 -5.26 6.45 -15.82
N ALA A 87 -6.39 7.04 -15.40
CA ALA A 87 -6.38 8.21 -14.54
C ALA A 87 -5.73 7.89 -13.18
N TRP A 88 -6.14 6.79 -12.54
CA TRP A 88 -5.53 6.35 -11.30
C TRP A 88 -4.04 5.98 -11.45
N LEU A 89 -3.65 5.34 -12.58
CA LEU A 89 -2.25 5.05 -12.89
C LEU A 89 -1.39 6.30 -13.11
N LYS A 90 -1.98 7.46 -13.44
CA LYS A 90 -1.26 8.74 -13.52
C LYS A 90 -1.17 9.45 -12.17
N ILE A 91 -2.22 9.37 -11.37
CA ILE A 91 -2.31 10.08 -10.08
C ILE A 91 -1.48 9.36 -9.00
N ILE A 92 -1.73 8.09 -8.78
CA ILE A 92 -1.16 7.35 -7.65
C ILE A 92 0.37 7.27 -7.67
N PRO A 93 1.04 6.89 -8.78
CA PRO A 93 2.50 6.84 -8.80
C PRO A 93 3.14 8.19 -8.47
N ARG A 94 2.54 9.27 -8.96
CA ARG A 94 3.01 10.64 -8.71
C ARG A 94 2.88 11.02 -7.23
N VAL A 95 1.72 10.77 -6.63
CA VAL A 95 1.45 11.07 -5.21
C VAL A 95 2.31 10.18 -4.29
N THR A 96 2.41 8.88 -4.59
CA THR A 96 3.26 7.95 -3.85
C THR A 96 4.72 8.41 -3.87
N ASN A 97 5.22 8.78 -5.04
CA ASN A 97 6.58 9.25 -5.20
C ASN A 97 6.86 10.62 -4.55
N ARG A 98 5.82 11.40 -4.25
CA ARG A 98 5.98 12.60 -3.42
C ARG A 98 6.50 12.27 -2.02
N ILE A 99 6.10 11.10 -1.50
CA ILE A 99 6.54 10.57 -0.21
C ILE A 99 7.87 9.81 -0.32
N LEU A 100 8.09 9.10 -1.42
CA LEU A 100 9.25 8.21 -1.53
C LEU A 100 10.53 8.92 -1.96
N VAL A 101 10.45 9.82 -2.92
CA VAL A 101 11.62 10.50 -3.50
C VAL A 101 11.49 12.03 -3.55
N GLY A 102 10.30 12.56 -3.33
CA GLY A 102 10.03 13.99 -3.32
C GLY A 102 10.16 14.67 -4.69
N LEU A 103 10.17 16.01 -4.66
CA LEU A 103 10.44 16.85 -5.84
C LEU A 103 11.93 16.84 -6.19
N PRO A 104 12.28 16.98 -7.48
CA PRO A 104 11.37 17.08 -8.64
C PRO A 104 10.98 15.73 -9.22
N LEU A 105 11.50 14.62 -8.69
CA LEU A 105 11.48 13.29 -9.31
C LEU A 105 10.06 12.71 -9.38
N CYS A 106 9.21 12.97 -8.38
CA CYS A 106 7.80 12.54 -8.37
C CYS A 106 6.96 13.13 -9.52
N ARG A 107 7.45 14.17 -10.21
CA ARG A 107 6.81 14.78 -11.40
C ARG A 107 7.51 14.40 -12.71
N ASN A 108 8.56 13.60 -12.66
CA ASN A 108 9.26 13.15 -13.87
C ASN A 108 8.52 11.96 -14.49
N GLN A 109 7.80 12.21 -15.58
CA GLN A 109 6.97 11.18 -16.22
C GLN A 109 7.78 9.95 -16.67
N ALA A 110 8.99 10.13 -17.19
CA ALA A 110 9.83 9.01 -17.65
C ALA A 110 10.31 8.14 -16.48
N PHE A 111 10.55 8.73 -15.30
CA PHE A 111 10.82 8.02 -14.05
C PHE A 111 9.58 7.21 -13.63
N LEU A 112 8.42 7.86 -13.56
CA LEU A 112 7.16 7.22 -13.15
C LEU A 112 6.76 6.07 -14.08
N ASP A 113 6.88 6.26 -15.40
CA ASP A 113 6.62 5.21 -16.40
C ASP A 113 7.52 4.00 -16.19
N GLY A 114 8.77 4.23 -15.82
CA GLY A 114 9.70 3.15 -15.49
C GLY A 114 9.27 2.40 -14.22
N GLN A 115 8.81 3.09 -13.18
CA GLN A 115 8.33 2.45 -11.94
C GLN A 115 7.06 1.63 -12.17
N VAL A 116 6.07 2.20 -12.87
CA VAL A 116 4.84 1.48 -13.24
C VAL A 116 5.16 0.28 -14.14
N GLY A 117 6.04 0.46 -15.13
CA GLY A 117 6.50 -0.61 -16.01
C GLY A 117 7.19 -1.75 -15.24
N PHE A 118 8.06 -1.41 -14.30
CA PHE A 118 8.71 -2.39 -13.43
C PHE A 118 7.69 -3.17 -12.61
N ALA A 119 6.73 -2.49 -11.98
CA ALA A 119 5.71 -3.13 -11.17
C ALA A 119 4.78 -4.05 -12.00
N ASN A 120 4.44 -3.66 -13.24
CA ASN A 120 3.73 -4.52 -14.19
C ASN A 120 4.56 -5.76 -14.56
N ASP A 121 5.85 -5.58 -14.78
CA ASP A 121 6.74 -6.68 -15.12
C ASP A 121 6.87 -7.70 -13.99
N VAL A 122 6.90 -7.27 -12.73
CA VAL A 122 6.95 -8.18 -11.59
C VAL A 122 5.79 -9.18 -11.64
N VAL A 123 4.57 -8.70 -11.86
CA VAL A 123 3.38 -9.55 -11.94
C VAL A 123 3.40 -10.42 -13.21
N ARG A 124 3.63 -9.79 -14.37
CA ARG A 124 3.64 -10.50 -15.65
C ARG A 124 4.72 -11.59 -15.70
N ASN A 125 5.93 -11.24 -15.27
CA ASN A 125 7.06 -12.17 -15.32
C ASN A 125 6.91 -13.29 -14.29
N GLY A 126 6.32 -13.01 -13.09
CA GLY A 126 5.94 -14.04 -12.16
C GLY A 126 5.01 -15.06 -12.78
N LEU A 127 3.91 -14.60 -13.41
CA LEU A 127 2.96 -15.49 -14.09
C LEU A 127 3.59 -16.27 -15.25
N LEU A 128 4.54 -15.68 -16.00
CA LEU A 128 5.25 -16.39 -17.05
C LEU A 128 6.19 -17.45 -16.50
N LEU A 129 6.86 -17.17 -15.38
CA LEU A 129 7.75 -18.12 -14.71
C LEU A 129 6.98 -19.30 -14.12
N ASP A 130 5.76 -19.10 -13.60
CA ASP A 130 4.87 -20.17 -13.14
C ASP A 130 4.55 -21.22 -14.25
N LEU A 131 4.64 -20.83 -15.52
CA LEU A 131 4.41 -21.74 -16.64
C LEU A 131 5.64 -22.58 -17.01
N ILE A 132 6.80 -22.27 -16.43
CA ILE A 132 8.07 -22.91 -16.78
C ILE A 132 8.38 -24.01 -15.77
N PRO A 133 8.65 -25.26 -16.22
CA PRO A 133 9.13 -26.27 -15.31
C PRO A 133 10.43 -25.84 -14.60
N HIS A 134 10.49 -26.02 -13.29
CA HIS A 134 11.59 -25.53 -12.42
C HIS A 134 13.00 -25.89 -12.92
N ILE A 135 13.15 -27.03 -13.63
CA ILE A 135 14.43 -27.46 -14.20
C ILE A 135 14.94 -26.49 -15.29
N PHE A 136 14.04 -25.77 -15.96
CA PHE A 136 14.38 -24.82 -17.04
C PHE A 136 14.40 -23.39 -16.57
N GLU A 137 13.87 -23.07 -15.38
CA GLU A 137 13.84 -21.70 -14.86
C GLU A 137 15.23 -21.02 -14.86
N PRO A 138 16.33 -21.65 -14.37
CA PRO A 138 17.63 -20.98 -14.35
C PRO A 138 18.14 -20.56 -15.73
N LEU A 139 17.70 -21.27 -16.77
CA LEU A 139 18.09 -20.98 -18.16
C LEU A 139 17.19 -19.91 -18.79
N ILE A 140 15.89 -19.92 -18.51
CA ILE A 140 14.88 -19.10 -19.19
C ILE A 140 14.58 -17.81 -18.42
N ALA A 141 14.53 -17.87 -17.09
CA ALA A 141 14.19 -16.72 -16.25
C ALA A 141 15.02 -15.46 -16.52
N PRO A 142 16.37 -15.54 -16.72
CA PRO A 142 17.15 -14.34 -17.01
C PRO A 142 16.67 -13.56 -18.24
N PHE A 143 16.13 -14.25 -19.25
CA PHE A 143 15.59 -13.58 -20.45
C PHE A 143 14.22 -12.95 -20.19
N ILE A 144 13.36 -13.62 -19.43
CA ILE A 144 12.03 -13.08 -19.07
C ILE A 144 12.19 -11.80 -18.25
N VAL A 145 13.08 -11.80 -17.26
CA VAL A 145 13.25 -10.65 -16.34
C VAL A 145 14.09 -9.49 -16.90
N LEU A 146 14.58 -9.59 -18.14
CA LEU A 146 15.26 -8.47 -18.80
C LEU A 146 14.37 -7.22 -18.86
N THR A 147 13.07 -7.36 -18.92
CA THR A 147 12.13 -6.24 -18.90
C THR A 147 12.13 -5.51 -17.57
N ASN A 148 12.22 -6.24 -16.44
CA ASN A 148 12.40 -5.63 -15.12
C ASN A 148 13.68 -4.78 -15.09
N TRP A 149 14.79 -5.36 -15.57
CA TRP A 149 16.07 -4.64 -15.64
C TRP A 149 15.95 -3.38 -16.50
N TRP A 150 15.30 -3.47 -17.66
CA TRP A 150 15.12 -2.34 -18.58
C TRP A 150 14.30 -1.21 -17.96
N HIS A 151 13.14 -1.52 -17.33
CA HIS A 151 12.31 -0.53 -16.67
C HIS A 151 13.01 0.09 -15.46
N TRP A 152 13.67 -0.73 -14.63
CA TRP A 152 14.50 -0.20 -13.55
C TRP A 152 15.61 0.71 -14.09
N ARG A 153 16.32 0.32 -15.13
CA ARG A 153 17.41 1.11 -15.73
C ARG A 153 16.91 2.44 -16.26
N LYS A 154 15.75 2.46 -16.90
CA LYS A 154 15.06 3.67 -17.35
C LYS A 154 14.77 4.63 -16.18
N SER A 155 14.16 4.14 -15.10
CA SER A 155 13.92 4.93 -13.88
C SER A 155 15.20 5.40 -13.24
N TYR A 156 16.19 4.52 -13.09
CA TYR A 156 17.46 4.83 -12.46
C TYR A 156 18.21 5.96 -13.18
N PHE A 157 18.15 6.00 -14.50
CA PHE A 157 18.75 7.08 -15.29
C PHE A 157 18.27 8.47 -14.83
N HIS A 158 16.98 8.58 -14.53
CA HIS A 158 16.40 9.84 -14.03
C HIS A 158 16.59 10.04 -12.52
N ALA A 159 16.60 8.95 -11.75
CA ALA A 159 16.78 9.01 -10.30
C ALA A 159 18.22 9.30 -9.87
N LYS A 160 19.20 8.76 -10.60
CA LYS A 160 20.64 8.86 -10.24
C LYS A 160 21.09 10.27 -9.90
N PRO A 161 20.89 11.30 -10.75
CA PRO A 161 21.37 12.66 -10.44
C PRO A 161 20.69 13.24 -9.18
N VAL A 162 19.44 12.91 -8.93
CA VAL A 162 18.69 13.36 -7.74
C VAL A 162 19.24 12.67 -6.48
N ILE A 163 19.50 11.36 -6.55
CA ILE A 163 20.09 10.59 -5.44
C ILE A 163 21.49 11.11 -5.11
N GLU A 164 22.34 11.29 -6.11
CA GLU A 164 23.69 11.83 -5.93
C GLU A 164 23.68 13.24 -5.35
N GLN A 165 22.75 14.09 -5.80
CA GLN A 165 22.59 15.43 -5.22
C GLN A 165 22.14 15.35 -3.76
N ARG A 166 21.18 14.48 -3.41
CA ARG A 166 20.72 14.30 -2.04
C ARG A 166 21.84 13.81 -1.12
N LEU A 167 22.69 12.91 -1.58
CA LEU A 167 23.87 12.43 -0.84
C LEU A 167 24.83 13.59 -0.53
N ARG A 168 25.18 14.41 -1.53
CA ARG A 168 26.02 15.58 -1.37
C ARG A 168 25.43 16.63 -0.42
N ASP A 169 24.13 16.89 -0.54
CA ASP A 169 23.45 17.90 0.27
C ASP A 169 23.39 17.50 1.74
N LEU A 170 23.12 16.23 2.03
CA LEU A 170 23.14 15.70 3.38
C LEU A 170 24.53 15.71 3.99
N GLU A 171 25.56 15.38 3.21
CA GLU A 171 26.94 15.44 3.67
C GLU A 171 27.38 16.88 4.00
N ARG A 172 27.00 17.86 3.17
CA ARG A 172 27.26 19.27 3.40
C ARG A 172 26.51 19.83 4.61
N LEU A 173 25.27 19.39 4.81
CA LEU A 173 24.50 19.76 6.00
C LEU A 173 25.16 19.26 7.28
N GLU A 174 25.62 18.00 7.28
CA GLU A 174 26.29 17.37 8.43
C GLU A 174 27.66 17.99 8.73
N SER A 175 28.39 18.46 7.71
CA SER A 175 29.72 19.10 7.90
C SER A 175 29.64 20.48 8.54
N GLY A 176 28.45 21.13 8.54
CA GLY A 176 28.23 22.44 9.18
C GLY A 176 28.99 23.62 8.60
N ASN A 177 29.81 23.43 7.55
CA ASN A 177 30.80 24.40 7.06
C ASN A 177 30.36 25.17 5.82
N ASN A 178 29.10 25.12 5.40
CA ASN A 178 28.68 25.80 4.18
C ASN A 178 27.51 26.76 4.41
N PRO A 179 27.76 28.10 4.41
CA PRO A 179 26.70 29.10 4.59
C PRO A 179 25.55 29.03 3.59
N ALA A 180 25.77 28.44 2.40
CA ALA A 180 24.71 28.26 1.42
C ALA A 180 23.63 27.24 1.86
N TYR A 181 23.88 26.48 2.93
CA TYR A 181 22.94 25.55 3.54
C TYR A 181 22.36 26.04 4.86
N ASP A 182 22.69 27.26 5.28
CA ASP A 182 22.08 27.88 6.45
C ASP A 182 20.56 27.98 6.26
N GLY A 183 19.82 27.30 7.10
CA GLY A 183 18.36 27.22 7.01
C GLY A 183 17.80 26.19 6.02
N TRP A 184 18.64 25.51 5.21
CA TRP A 184 18.15 24.41 4.37
C TRP A 184 17.78 23.20 5.23
N LYS A 185 16.59 22.65 4.95
CA LYS A 185 16.12 21.44 5.59
C LYS A 185 16.04 20.32 4.55
N ALA A 186 16.62 19.16 4.90
CA ALA A 186 16.48 17.98 4.06
C ALA A 186 15.00 17.63 3.91
N PRO A 187 14.55 17.29 2.70
CA PRO A 187 13.20 16.76 2.51
C PRO A 187 12.96 15.54 3.38
N GLU A 188 11.79 15.49 4.02
CA GLU A 188 11.37 14.30 4.76
C GLU A 188 10.68 13.35 3.78
N ASP A 189 11.48 12.47 3.17
CA ASP A 189 11.06 11.45 2.21
C ASP A 189 11.84 10.14 2.47
N MET A 190 11.36 9.04 1.89
CA MET A 190 11.99 7.73 2.10
C MET A 190 13.45 7.71 1.65
N LEU A 191 13.79 8.39 0.56
CA LEU A 191 15.18 8.47 0.09
C LEU A 191 16.09 9.07 1.16
N THR A 192 15.67 10.16 1.80
CA THR A 192 16.42 10.79 2.91
C THR A 192 16.52 9.84 4.11
N TRP A 193 15.44 9.13 4.45
CA TRP A 193 15.44 8.19 5.57
C TRP A 193 16.38 7.02 5.32
N LEU A 194 16.40 6.47 4.09
CA LEU A 194 17.33 5.41 3.68
C LEU A 194 18.79 5.86 3.86
N ILE A 195 19.13 7.05 3.36
CA ILE A 195 20.49 7.60 3.46
C ILE A 195 20.89 7.82 4.93
N ARG A 196 20.04 8.46 5.72
CA ARG A 196 20.31 8.72 7.14
C ARG A 196 20.51 7.43 7.93
N GLN A 197 19.68 6.41 7.67
CA GLN A 197 19.77 5.13 8.37
C GLN A 197 21.03 4.35 7.95
N ALA A 198 21.35 4.33 6.65
CA ALA A 198 22.57 3.69 6.15
C ALA A 198 23.82 4.32 6.76
N LYS A 199 23.89 5.65 6.86
CA LYS A 199 24.97 6.38 7.53
C LYS A 199 25.04 6.04 9.02
N ALA A 200 23.92 6.05 9.72
CA ALA A 200 23.86 5.76 11.16
C ALA A 200 24.30 4.33 11.50
N GLU A 201 24.08 3.38 10.59
CA GLU A 201 24.50 1.99 10.75
C GLU A 201 25.88 1.68 10.14
N GLY A 202 26.54 2.65 9.52
CA GLY A 202 27.87 2.48 8.89
C GLY A 202 27.85 1.60 7.64
N LEU A 203 26.70 1.52 6.95
CA LEU A 203 26.48 0.64 5.80
C LEU A 203 26.84 1.36 4.49
N ALA A 204 28.15 1.46 4.20
CA ALA A 204 28.64 2.21 3.01
C ALA A 204 28.04 1.72 1.69
N HIS A 205 27.82 0.40 1.53
CA HIS A 205 27.21 -0.18 0.35
C HIS A 205 25.76 0.31 0.11
N GLU A 206 25.00 0.55 1.18
CA GLU A 206 23.63 1.08 1.08
C GLU A 206 23.57 2.55 0.62
N LEU A 207 24.71 3.25 0.60
CA LEU A 207 24.82 4.63 0.10
C LEU A 207 25.11 4.71 -1.40
N GLU A 208 25.35 3.60 -2.07
CA GLU A 208 25.53 3.58 -3.52
C GLU A 208 24.24 3.99 -4.22
N PRO A 209 24.27 4.95 -5.20
CA PRO A 209 23.07 5.42 -5.87
C PRO A 209 22.25 4.31 -6.54
N GLU A 210 22.92 3.30 -7.07
CA GLU A 210 22.27 2.12 -7.65
C GLU A 210 21.53 1.30 -6.61
N VAL A 211 22.15 1.06 -5.45
CA VAL A 211 21.55 0.31 -4.35
C VAL A 211 20.36 1.07 -3.78
N LEU A 212 20.51 2.38 -3.51
CA LEU A 212 19.41 3.22 -3.05
C LEU A 212 18.20 3.16 -3.99
N SER A 213 18.42 3.21 -5.31
CA SER A 213 17.34 3.11 -6.29
C SER A 213 16.63 1.77 -6.24
N LYS A 214 17.36 0.66 -6.00
CA LYS A 214 16.78 -0.69 -5.86
C LYS A 214 16.02 -0.86 -4.55
N ARG A 215 16.38 -0.12 -3.48
CA ARG A 215 15.65 -0.12 -2.20
C ARG A 215 14.26 0.49 -2.29
N LEU A 216 14.03 1.34 -3.29
CA LEU A 216 12.70 1.91 -3.54
C LEU A 216 11.75 0.91 -4.22
N LEU A 217 12.25 0.00 -5.06
CA LEU A 217 11.44 -0.88 -5.89
C LEU A 217 10.40 -1.72 -5.14
N PRO A 218 10.72 -2.41 -4.02
CA PRO A 218 9.71 -3.19 -3.30
C PRO A 218 8.59 -2.33 -2.73
N VAL A 219 8.90 -1.11 -2.29
CA VAL A 219 7.90 -0.19 -1.75
C VAL A 219 7.04 0.41 -2.86
N GLU A 220 7.65 0.77 -3.99
CA GLU A 220 6.94 1.22 -5.20
C GLU A 220 5.98 0.14 -5.72
N PHE A 221 6.48 -1.08 -5.89
CA PHE A 221 5.66 -2.22 -6.32
C PHE A 221 4.45 -2.41 -5.43
N ALA A 222 4.67 -2.38 -4.14
CA ALA A 222 3.64 -2.59 -3.16
C ALA A 222 2.61 -1.44 -3.13
N ALA A 223 3.06 -0.19 -3.18
CA ALA A 223 2.21 0.99 -2.99
C ALA A 223 1.40 1.38 -4.24
N ILE A 224 1.92 1.18 -5.46
CA ILE A 224 1.28 1.68 -6.67
C ILE A 224 0.02 0.89 -7.00
N HIS A 225 0.17 -0.40 -7.32
CA HIS A 225 -0.93 -1.18 -7.89
C HIS A 225 -2.07 -1.43 -6.90
N THR A 226 -1.77 -1.67 -5.63
CA THR A 226 -2.78 -1.87 -4.60
C THR A 226 -3.64 -0.63 -4.40
N THR A 227 -3.02 0.56 -4.38
CA THR A 227 -3.75 1.83 -4.24
C THR A 227 -4.52 2.18 -5.51
N VAL A 228 -3.96 1.95 -6.70
CA VAL A 228 -4.67 2.13 -7.98
C VAL A 228 -5.92 1.25 -8.04
N MET A 229 -5.80 -0.03 -7.71
CA MET A 229 -6.94 -0.96 -7.69
C MET A 229 -8.00 -0.55 -6.68
N THR A 230 -7.60 -0.15 -5.48
CA THR A 230 -8.54 0.32 -4.46
C THR A 230 -9.29 1.57 -4.92
N GLY A 231 -8.58 2.57 -5.46
CA GLY A 231 -9.20 3.79 -5.98
C GLY A 231 -10.10 3.53 -7.19
N PHE A 232 -9.67 2.65 -8.09
CA PHE A 232 -10.46 2.23 -9.25
C PHE A 232 -11.75 1.52 -8.82
N ASN A 233 -11.67 0.53 -7.93
CA ASN A 233 -12.81 -0.21 -7.43
C ASN A 233 -13.79 0.72 -6.70
N LEU A 234 -13.30 1.56 -5.78
CA LEU A 234 -14.13 2.56 -5.10
C LEU A 234 -14.88 3.46 -6.09
N THR A 235 -14.19 3.93 -7.14
CA THR A 235 -14.81 4.77 -8.15
C THR A 235 -15.94 4.03 -8.89
N LEU A 236 -15.70 2.76 -9.24
CA LEU A 236 -16.73 1.94 -9.90
C LEU A 236 -17.89 1.61 -8.97
N ASP A 237 -17.63 1.23 -7.71
CA ASP A 237 -18.67 0.89 -6.73
C ASP A 237 -19.60 2.10 -6.48
N LEU A 238 -19.03 3.31 -6.37
CA LEU A 238 -19.81 4.54 -6.19
C LEU A 238 -20.60 4.92 -7.45
N LEU A 239 -19.97 4.85 -8.63
CA LEU A 239 -20.62 5.26 -9.90
C LEU A 239 -21.61 4.25 -10.42
N SER A 240 -21.50 2.97 -10.08
CA SER A 240 -22.46 1.92 -10.43
C SER A 240 -23.64 1.83 -9.48
N SER A 241 -23.57 2.50 -8.34
CA SER A 241 -24.69 2.60 -7.39
C SER A 241 -25.78 3.49 -7.93
N ASP A 242 -27.04 3.27 -7.50
CA ASP A 242 -28.18 4.11 -7.87
C ASP A 242 -27.91 5.56 -7.44
N PRO A 243 -27.90 6.54 -8.36
CA PRO A 243 -27.66 7.94 -8.03
C PRO A 243 -28.62 8.51 -6.97
N SER A 244 -29.85 8.00 -6.88
CA SER A 244 -30.84 8.44 -5.89
C SER A 244 -30.41 8.14 -4.44
N LEU A 245 -29.44 7.25 -4.22
CA LEU A 245 -28.87 6.97 -2.89
C LEU A 245 -27.93 8.09 -2.39
N GLY A 246 -27.52 9.02 -3.26
CA GLY A 246 -26.76 10.21 -2.87
C GLY A 246 -25.36 9.93 -2.29
N TYR A 247 -24.75 8.79 -2.57
CA TYR A 247 -23.46 8.41 -1.96
C TYR A 247 -22.35 9.39 -2.24
N ILE A 248 -22.23 9.81 -3.50
CA ILE A 248 -21.18 10.76 -3.92
C ILE A 248 -21.40 12.13 -3.27
N ASP A 249 -22.64 12.60 -3.23
CA ASP A 249 -22.95 13.91 -2.64
C ASP A 249 -22.71 13.91 -1.12
N THR A 250 -23.02 12.81 -0.45
CA THR A 250 -22.72 12.64 0.98
C THR A 250 -21.21 12.67 1.28
N ILE A 251 -20.38 12.00 0.46
CA ILE A 251 -18.92 12.06 0.58
C ILE A 251 -18.40 13.47 0.30
N ARG A 252 -18.94 14.15 -0.71
CA ARG A 252 -18.57 15.54 -1.02
C ARG A 252 -18.93 16.49 0.12
N GLU A 253 -20.11 16.35 0.70
CA GLU A 253 -20.52 17.16 1.85
C GLU A 253 -19.56 16.96 3.02
N GLU A 254 -19.32 15.69 3.43
CA GLU A 254 -18.40 15.38 4.53
C GLU A 254 -17.02 15.98 4.29
N THR A 255 -16.43 15.72 3.13
CA THR A 255 -15.07 16.19 2.82
C THR A 255 -15.01 17.70 2.74
N SER A 256 -16.00 18.37 2.15
CA SER A 256 -16.05 19.84 2.06
C SER A 256 -16.21 20.49 3.44
N ARG A 257 -17.10 19.97 4.27
CA ARG A 257 -17.33 20.46 5.63
C ARG A 257 -16.06 20.34 6.47
N VAL A 258 -15.46 19.14 6.52
CA VAL A 258 -14.24 18.92 7.31
C VAL A 258 -13.08 19.77 6.79
N PHE A 259 -12.94 19.93 5.46
CA PHE A 259 -11.88 20.76 4.87
C PHE A 259 -12.01 22.24 5.23
N VAL A 260 -13.22 22.76 5.27
CA VAL A 260 -13.49 24.15 5.74
C VAL A 260 -13.16 24.30 7.21
N GLU A 261 -13.56 23.35 8.05
CA GLU A 261 -13.25 23.33 9.49
C GLU A 261 -11.74 23.25 9.78
N GLU A 262 -10.97 22.61 8.91
CA GLU A 262 -9.50 22.54 8.93
C GLU A 262 -8.81 23.75 8.25
N ASN A 263 -9.55 24.84 7.98
CA ASN A 263 -9.05 26.06 7.34
C ASN A 263 -8.38 25.82 5.96
N GLY A 264 -8.88 24.88 5.18
CA GLY A 264 -8.43 24.61 3.80
C GLY A 264 -7.11 23.84 3.70
N THR A 265 -6.63 23.27 4.79
CA THR A 265 -5.42 22.44 4.79
C THR A 265 -5.67 21.14 5.59
N TRP A 266 -5.47 20.01 4.94
CA TRP A 266 -5.66 18.74 5.62
C TRP A 266 -4.67 18.53 6.76
N SER A 267 -5.17 18.05 7.88
CA SER A 267 -4.41 17.56 9.03
C SER A 267 -4.69 16.08 9.26
N LYS A 268 -3.84 15.41 10.04
CA LYS A 268 -4.10 14.04 10.48
C LYS A 268 -5.42 13.96 11.27
N GLN A 269 -5.73 14.98 12.05
CA GLN A 269 -6.98 15.06 12.83
C GLN A 269 -8.18 15.26 11.90
N GLY A 270 -8.10 16.17 10.92
CA GLY A 270 -9.15 16.35 9.92
C GLY A 270 -9.45 15.07 9.13
N LEU A 271 -8.40 14.40 8.65
CA LEU A 271 -8.57 13.11 7.95
C LEU A 271 -9.25 12.04 8.81
N SER A 272 -8.99 11.99 10.13
CA SER A 272 -9.63 11.01 11.01
C SER A 272 -11.11 11.26 11.29
N ARG A 273 -11.65 12.39 10.85
CA ARG A 273 -13.08 12.78 10.95
C ARG A 273 -13.89 12.45 9.70
N LEU A 274 -13.24 11.90 8.67
CA LEU A 274 -13.89 11.48 7.42
C LEU A 274 -14.46 10.07 7.56
N HIS A 275 -15.42 9.86 8.46
CA HIS A 275 -15.94 8.52 8.80
C HIS A 275 -16.66 7.85 7.65
N ARG A 276 -17.45 8.60 6.86
CA ARG A 276 -18.18 8.07 5.71
C ARG A 276 -17.26 7.77 4.55
N THR A 277 -16.30 8.66 4.29
CA THR A 277 -15.27 8.43 3.26
C THR A 277 -14.41 7.21 3.60
N ASP A 278 -13.95 7.09 4.83
CA ASP A 278 -13.18 5.94 5.33
C ASP A 278 -13.99 4.64 5.20
N SER A 279 -15.27 4.67 5.61
CA SER A 279 -16.19 3.52 5.50
C SER A 279 -16.43 3.11 4.05
N ALA A 280 -16.63 4.06 3.13
CA ALA A 280 -16.84 3.76 1.71
C ALA A 280 -15.62 3.07 1.08
N ILE A 281 -14.40 3.51 1.43
CA ILE A 281 -13.15 2.87 0.98
C ILE A 281 -13.06 1.45 1.57
N LYS A 282 -13.30 1.30 2.88
CA LYS A 282 -13.26 0.00 3.55
C LYS A 282 -14.27 -0.98 2.96
N GLU A 283 -15.50 -0.52 2.70
CA GLU A 283 -16.54 -1.33 2.09
C GLU A 283 -16.19 -1.72 0.65
N SER A 284 -15.60 -0.82 -0.14
CA SER A 284 -15.11 -1.16 -1.47
C SER A 284 -14.02 -2.23 -1.40
N MET A 285 -13.09 -2.15 -0.46
CA MET A 285 -12.07 -3.18 -0.24
C MET A 285 -12.66 -4.53 0.20
N ARG A 286 -13.79 -4.52 0.91
CA ARG A 286 -14.53 -5.71 1.29
C ARG A 286 -15.29 -6.31 0.09
N PHE A 287 -15.99 -5.49 -0.67
CA PHE A 287 -16.91 -5.87 -1.73
C PHE A 287 -16.19 -6.16 -3.05
N SER A 288 -15.30 -5.24 -3.48
CA SER A 288 -14.54 -5.29 -4.74
C SER A 288 -13.04 -5.46 -4.46
N HIS A 289 -12.69 -6.55 -3.78
CA HIS A 289 -11.30 -6.86 -3.40
C HIS A 289 -10.41 -7.12 -4.63
N PHE A 290 -9.14 -6.75 -4.54
CA PHE A 290 -8.19 -6.87 -5.64
C PHE A 290 -7.61 -8.28 -5.82
N ALA A 291 -7.81 -9.19 -4.86
CA ALA A 291 -7.35 -10.57 -4.91
C ALA A 291 -8.38 -11.51 -4.26
N ARG A 292 -8.46 -12.75 -4.75
CA ARG A 292 -9.33 -13.76 -4.15
C ARG A 292 -8.78 -14.35 -2.87
N GLY A 293 -7.46 -14.35 -2.74
CA GLY A 293 -6.78 -14.82 -1.57
C GLY A 293 -5.55 -13.99 -1.26
N LEU A 294 -5.30 -13.78 0.00
CA LEU A 294 -4.14 -13.09 0.54
C LEU A 294 -3.47 -13.95 1.61
N THR A 295 -2.40 -13.42 2.15
CA THR A 295 -1.73 -14.03 3.28
C THR A 295 -1.24 -15.45 2.97
N HIS A 296 -0.54 -15.57 1.83
CA HIS A 296 0.11 -16.82 1.45
C HIS A 296 1.13 -17.24 2.51
N ARG A 297 1.10 -18.52 2.85
CA ARG A 297 2.07 -19.17 3.72
C ARG A 297 2.53 -20.46 3.06
N LYS A 298 3.84 -20.70 3.04
CA LYS A 298 4.41 -21.97 2.62
C LYS A 298 4.74 -22.81 3.83
N VAL A 299 4.35 -24.07 3.81
CA VAL A 299 4.75 -25.04 4.84
C VAL A 299 6.24 -25.36 4.65
N ILE A 300 7.05 -25.02 5.65
CA ILE A 300 8.51 -25.28 5.63
C ILE A 300 8.97 -26.21 6.73
N ALA A 301 8.08 -26.62 7.64
CA ALA A 301 8.35 -27.69 8.58
C ALA A 301 8.45 -29.03 7.83
N PRO A 302 9.55 -29.79 8.00
CA PRO A 302 9.75 -31.06 7.28
C PRO A 302 8.61 -32.07 7.49
N GLU A 303 8.04 -32.08 8.70
CA GLU A 303 6.91 -32.92 9.10
C GLU A 303 5.55 -32.44 8.59
N GLY A 304 5.52 -31.29 7.90
CA GLY A 304 4.29 -30.64 7.52
C GLY A 304 3.61 -29.92 8.69
N VAL A 305 2.33 -29.58 8.53
CA VAL A 305 1.52 -28.98 9.59
C VAL A 305 0.14 -29.62 9.66
N THR A 306 -0.31 -29.97 10.86
CA THR A 306 -1.61 -30.55 11.11
C THR A 306 -2.51 -29.54 11.81
N ASN A 307 -3.72 -29.34 11.25
CA ASN A 307 -4.73 -28.52 11.88
C ASN A 307 -5.32 -29.24 13.11
N PRO A 308 -5.28 -28.65 14.30
CA PRO A 308 -5.75 -29.31 15.51
C PRO A 308 -7.27 -29.38 15.64
N PHE A 309 -8.01 -28.59 14.84
CA PHE A 309 -9.48 -28.51 14.94
C PHE A 309 -10.18 -29.56 14.08
N GLU A 310 -9.67 -29.78 12.86
CA GLU A 310 -10.29 -30.66 11.87
C GLU A 310 -9.40 -31.85 11.49
N GLY A 311 -8.17 -31.88 11.97
CA GLY A 311 -7.26 -33.01 11.79
C GLY A 311 -6.67 -33.17 10.38
N TRP A 312 -6.91 -32.25 9.44
CA TRP A 312 -6.27 -32.31 8.13
C TRP A 312 -4.78 -31.97 8.22
N HIS A 313 -4.01 -32.58 7.36
CA HIS A 313 -2.56 -32.42 7.30
C HIS A 313 -2.11 -31.79 5.98
N VAL A 314 -1.23 -30.79 6.05
CA VAL A 314 -0.62 -30.13 4.89
C VAL A 314 0.87 -30.48 4.86
N PRO A 315 1.37 -31.11 3.77
CA PRO A 315 2.74 -31.55 3.69
C PRO A 315 3.71 -30.38 3.49
N TYR A 316 4.99 -30.65 3.72
CA TYR A 316 6.09 -29.75 3.37
C TYR A 316 6.00 -29.27 1.92
N GLY A 317 6.28 -27.99 1.69
CA GLY A 317 6.28 -27.35 0.39
C GLY A 317 4.91 -26.88 -0.09
N ALA A 318 3.81 -27.31 0.50
CA ALA A 318 2.48 -26.86 0.15
C ALA A 318 2.19 -25.43 0.63
N PHE A 319 1.19 -24.80 -0.01
CA PHE A 319 0.76 -23.45 0.33
C PHE A 319 -0.57 -23.46 1.08
N LEU A 320 -0.66 -22.58 2.06
CA LEU A 320 -1.91 -22.17 2.70
C LEU A 320 -2.21 -20.73 2.30
N MET A 321 -3.46 -20.48 1.97
CA MET A 321 -3.95 -19.16 1.61
C MET A 321 -5.27 -18.89 2.32
N LEU A 322 -5.44 -17.69 2.87
CA LEU A 322 -6.70 -17.26 3.44
C LEU A 322 -7.67 -16.88 2.31
N ASP A 323 -8.90 -17.38 2.39
CA ASP A 323 -9.97 -17.03 1.46
C ASP A 323 -10.53 -15.64 1.82
N LEU A 324 -10.07 -14.64 1.08
CA LEU A 324 -10.50 -13.27 1.25
C LEU A 324 -11.98 -13.10 0.87
N VAL A 325 -12.39 -13.73 -0.24
CA VAL A 325 -13.78 -13.64 -0.73
C VAL A 325 -14.74 -14.23 0.26
N GLY A 326 -14.47 -15.47 0.72
CA GLY A 326 -15.31 -16.15 1.70
C GLY A 326 -15.40 -15.38 3.02
N SER A 327 -14.26 -14.86 3.52
CA SER A 327 -14.26 -14.08 4.76
C SER A 327 -15.01 -12.75 4.63
N HIS A 328 -14.86 -12.04 3.51
CA HIS A 328 -15.49 -10.75 3.30
C HIS A 328 -16.97 -10.83 2.90
N ARG A 329 -17.45 -12.00 2.48
CA ARG A 329 -18.85 -12.25 2.11
C ARG A 329 -19.56 -13.21 3.06
N ASP A 330 -19.00 -13.43 4.23
CA ASP A 330 -19.59 -14.28 5.25
C ASP A 330 -20.88 -13.64 5.82
N PRO A 331 -22.07 -14.23 5.62
CA PRO A 331 -23.32 -13.67 6.12
C PRO A 331 -23.46 -13.73 7.65
N GLU A 332 -22.63 -14.52 8.34
CA GLU A 332 -22.56 -14.52 9.80
C GLU A 332 -21.89 -13.25 10.34
N VAL A 333 -21.10 -12.56 9.50
CA VAL A 333 -20.37 -11.34 9.86
C VAL A 333 -21.01 -10.09 9.26
N TYR A 334 -21.37 -10.17 7.99
CA TYR A 334 -21.84 -9.04 7.22
C TYR A 334 -23.30 -9.23 6.80
N GLN A 335 -24.18 -8.38 7.29
CA GLN A 335 -25.56 -8.35 6.79
C GLN A 335 -25.56 -7.97 5.30
N ASP A 336 -26.33 -8.66 4.47
CA ASP A 336 -26.39 -8.46 3.03
C ASP A 336 -24.98 -8.39 2.39
N PRO A 337 -24.16 -9.45 2.52
CA PRO A 337 -22.73 -9.39 2.19
C PRO A 337 -22.46 -9.12 0.70
N ASP A 338 -23.42 -9.44 -0.19
CA ASP A 338 -23.35 -9.23 -1.63
C ASP A 338 -23.88 -7.86 -2.08
N LYS A 339 -24.20 -6.97 -1.14
CA LYS A 339 -24.59 -5.59 -1.41
C LYS A 339 -23.49 -4.63 -1.01
N TYR A 340 -23.14 -3.70 -1.92
CA TYR A 340 -22.28 -2.57 -1.59
C TYR A 340 -23.04 -1.58 -0.71
N ASP A 341 -22.56 -1.33 0.47
CA ASP A 341 -23.12 -0.41 1.45
C ASP A 341 -22.01 0.49 2.02
N PRO A 342 -21.77 1.67 1.43
CA PRO A 342 -20.65 2.52 1.80
C PRO A 342 -20.66 2.97 3.26
N TRP A 343 -21.82 2.91 3.91
CA TRP A 343 -21.97 3.33 5.32
C TRP A 343 -21.93 2.18 6.32
N ARG A 344 -21.60 0.97 5.88
CA ARG A 344 -21.58 -0.24 6.72
C ARG A 344 -20.79 -0.07 8.02
N PHE A 345 -19.64 0.60 7.93
CA PHE A 345 -18.75 0.81 9.07
C PHE A 345 -19.01 2.16 9.75
N SER A 346 -19.31 3.23 9.00
CA SER A 346 -19.51 4.56 9.59
C SER A 346 -20.75 4.66 10.46
N ARG A 347 -21.86 3.96 10.13
CA ARG A 347 -23.07 3.96 10.97
C ARG A 347 -22.80 3.56 12.42
N GLN A 348 -21.95 2.57 12.64
CA GLN A 348 -21.62 2.15 13.99
C GLN A 348 -20.77 3.21 14.72
N ILE A 349 -19.87 3.90 13.99
CA ILE A 349 -19.06 4.99 14.54
C ILE A 349 -19.96 6.17 14.89
N GLU A 350 -20.80 6.62 13.96
CA GLU A 350 -21.74 7.73 14.14
C GLU A 350 -22.70 7.47 15.30
N THR A 351 -23.31 6.29 15.36
CA THR A 351 -24.19 5.89 16.46
C THR A 351 -23.49 5.92 17.82
N TYR A 352 -22.22 5.50 17.87
CA TYR A 352 -21.44 5.55 19.12
C TYR A 352 -21.08 6.99 19.51
N GLU A 353 -20.74 7.83 18.54
CA GLU A 353 -20.38 9.23 18.79
C GLU A 353 -21.57 10.07 19.27
N GLU A 354 -22.78 9.77 18.77
CA GLU A 354 -24.03 10.43 19.18
C GLU A 354 -24.50 10.05 20.58
N LYS A 355 -24.01 8.94 21.15
CA LYS A 355 -24.34 8.55 22.52
C LYS A 355 -23.89 9.62 23.52
N PRO A 356 -24.71 9.97 24.52
CA PRO A 356 -24.27 10.72 25.68
C PRO A 356 -23.06 10.05 26.34
N ALA A 357 -22.19 10.83 26.97
CA ALA A 357 -20.97 10.30 27.61
C ALA A 357 -21.26 9.19 28.62
N GLU A 358 -22.39 9.30 29.31
CA GLU A 358 -22.86 8.34 30.33
C GLU A 358 -23.35 7.02 29.75
N GLU A 359 -23.74 7.02 28.47
CA GLU A 359 -24.24 5.84 27.72
C GLU A 359 -23.16 5.24 26.81
N LYS A 360 -22.01 5.89 26.68
CA LYS A 360 -20.85 5.32 25.99
C LYS A 360 -20.35 4.17 26.83
N GLY A 361 -20.39 2.96 26.25
CA GLY A 361 -19.95 1.73 26.89
C GLY A 361 -18.51 1.78 27.41
N ASP A 362 -18.08 0.68 27.92
CA ASP A 362 -16.72 0.52 28.47
C ASP A 362 -15.61 0.68 27.42
N ASP A 363 -14.36 0.56 27.86
CA ASP A 363 -13.17 0.63 27.01
C ASP A 363 -13.19 -0.42 25.88
N GLU A 364 -13.92 -1.54 26.04
CA GLU A 364 -14.03 -2.59 25.05
C GLU A 364 -14.89 -2.14 23.85
N GLU A 365 -16.05 -1.50 24.10
CA GLU A 365 -16.87 -0.91 23.04
C GLU A 365 -16.10 0.19 22.29
N ALA A 366 -15.44 1.08 23.01
CA ALA A 366 -14.62 2.14 22.42
C ALA A 366 -13.49 1.56 21.54
N MET A 367 -12.84 0.49 21.99
CA MET A 367 -11.81 -0.21 21.21
C MET A 367 -12.40 -0.90 19.98
N ARG A 368 -13.58 -1.50 20.07
CA ARG A 368 -14.29 -2.12 18.95
C ARG A 368 -14.61 -1.07 17.87
N ILE A 369 -15.11 0.09 18.27
CA ILE A 369 -15.41 1.20 17.34
C ILE A 369 -14.14 1.71 16.63
N LYS A 370 -13.04 1.90 17.34
CA LYS A 370 -11.74 2.28 16.74
C LYS A 370 -11.25 1.26 15.71
N LYS A 371 -11.59 -0.02 15.85
CA LYS A 371 -11.25 -1.07 14.89
C LYS A 371 -12.06 -1.03 13.59
N LEU A 372 -13.07 -0.17 13.49
CA LEU A 372 -13.87 -0.02 12.28
C LEU A 372 -13.17 0.79 11.19
N GLY A 373 -12.12 1.55 11.50
CA GLY A 373 -11.36 2.33 10.53
C GLY A 373 -10.76 1.47 9.40
N MET A 374 -10.59 2.06 8.22
CA MET A 374 -10.17 1.41 6.97
C MET A 374 -8.86 0.62 7.11
N VAL A 375 -7.90 1.17 7.82
CA VAL A 375 -6.56 0.57 7.98
C VAL A 375 -6.49 -0.52 9.05
N THR A 376 -7.58 -0.75 9.79
CA THR A 376 -7.61 -1.76 10.85
C THR A 376 -8.06 -3.09 10.29
N THR A 377 -7.26 -4.12 10.54
CA THR A 377 -7.52 -5.49 10.09
C THR A 377 -8.00 -6.38 11.24
N SER A 378 -8.78 -7.39 10.88
CA SER A 378 -9.26 -8.42 11.79
C SER A 378 -9.41 -9.74 11.02
N PRO A 379 -9.70 -10.87 11.68
CA PRO A 379 -10.03 -12.12 10.98
C PRO A 379 -11.22 -11.99 10.03
N GLU A 380 -12.10 -11.02 10.26
CA GLU A 380 -13.26 -10.72 9.41
C GLU A 380 -12.90 -9.78 8.26
N PHE A 381 -11.89 -8.91 8.44
CA PHE A 381 -11.47 -7.94 7.42
C PHE A 381 -9.98 -8.08 7.13
N LEU A 382 -9.66 -8.72 6.03
CA LEU A 382 -8.32 -9.10 5.61
C LEU A 382 -7.75 -8.23 4.47
N GLY A 383 -8.33 -7.06 4.20
CA GLY A 383 -7.94 -6.19 3.08
C GLY A 383 -6.45 -5.79 3.05
N PHE A 384 -5.81 -5.74 4.20
CA PHE A 384 -4.36 -5.56 4.38
C PHE A 384 -3.68 -6.79 5.00
N SER A 385 -4.22 -8.01 4.77
CA SER A 385 -3.83 -9.19 5.55
C SER A 385 -4.16 -8.99 7.04
N HIS A 386 -3.61 -9.81 7.94
CA HIS A 386 -3.78 -9.65 9.38
C HIS A 386 -2.61 -10.27 10.15
N GLY A 387 -2.45 -9.89 11.43
CA GLY A 387 -1.41 -10.40 12.30
C GLY A 387 -0.05 -9.72 12.06
N ARG A 388 1.05 -10.39 12.47
CA ARG A 388 2.41 -9.83 12.46
C ARG A 388 2.98 -9.50 11.07
N HIS A 389 2.38 -10.04 10.02
CA HIS A 389 2.73 -9.77 8.63
C HIS A 389 1.62 -9.00 7.90
N ALA A 390 0.80 -8.25 8.63
CA ALA A 390 -0.13 -7.30 8.02
C ALA A 390 0.64 -6.23 7.24
N TRP A 391 0.01 -5.73 6.18
CA TRP A 391 0.55 -4.73 5.28
C TRP A 391 0.81 -3.40 5.99
#